data_a410d6ae65d756b54dcccbf07c66525b
#
_entry.id   a410d6ae65d756b54dcccbf07c66525b
#
_cell.length_a   1.000
_cell.length_b   1.000
_cell.length_c   1.000
_cell.angle_alpha   90.00
_cell.angle_beta   90.00
_cell.angle_gamma   90.00
#
_symmetry.space_group_name_H-M   'P 1'
#
loop_
_entity.id
_entity.type
_entity.pdbx_description
1 polymer ?
#
loop_
_entity_poly.entity_id
_entity_poly.type
_entity_poly.pdbx_seq_one_letter_code
_entity_poly.pdbx_strand_id
1 'polypeptide(L)'
;IETPQKLLPQLRKAPQLDWENIWSGLRLLLWGLFKKVVIADRISFYVNGVFEHTSDYYSAQIALGVFFFTIQIYCDFSGYSDMAVGISKCFGIDLMFNFNRPLLARNIKDLWSRWHISLYQWFIQYIYIPLGGSRKGVAMMCFNVLLIFFVSGLWHGAGFNFILWGLLNGIFILLYQLVNKFIVTNRPIMPAFISIAITFGVVALIFVLFRSKELSQAQAIYSSLLHFKGPLTFAGTFDHLPFGNMNLSFVFLILLLMFLLVANVAPR
;
A
#
# COMPACT_ATOMS: atom_id res chain seq x y z
N ILE A 1 14.82 -0.77 -3.35
CA ILE A 1 16.10 -0.52 -2.62
C ILE A 1 16.77 -1.87 -2.34
N GLU A 2 17.96 -2.07 -2.90
CA GLU A 2 18.73 -3.29 -2.67
C GLU A 2 19.92 -3.02 -1.76
N THR A 3 20.38 -4.04 -1.05
CA THR A 3 21.58 -3.94 -0.23
C THR A 3 22.81 -4.25 -1.08
N PRO A 4 23.92 -3.47 -0.94
CA PRO A 4 25.16 -3.72 -1.67
C PRO A 4 25.68 -5.14 -1.47
N GLN A 5 25.50 -5.72 -0.29
CA GLN A 5 25.94 -7.06 0.06
C GLN A 5 25.25 -8.16 -0.76
N LYS A 6 23.99 -7.92 -1.20
CA LYS A 6 23.24 -8.87 -2.04
C LYS A 6 23.45 -8.61 -3.53
N LEU A 7 23.50 -7.33 -3.93
CA LEU A 7 23.54 -6.96 -5.34
C LEU A 7 24.94 -7.05 -5.95
N LEU A 8 25.97 -6.50 -5.28
CA LEU A 8 27.32 -6.44 -5.85
C LEU A 8 27.94 -7.81 -6.21
N PRO A 9 27.77 -8.87 -5.41
CA PRO A 9 28.26 -10.21 -5.80
C PRO A 9 27.61 -10.76 -7.06
N GLN A 10 26.34 -10.41 -7.31
CA GLN A 10 25.62 -10.84 -8.51
C GLN A 10 26.12 -10.11 -9.76
N LEU A 11 26.37 -8.79 -9.65
CA LEU A 11 26.90 -7.99 -10.75
C LEU A 11 28.35 -8.34 -11.15
N ARG A 12 29.10 -8.96 -10.26
CA ARG A 12 30.47 -9.43 -10.53
C ARG A 12 30.54 -10.76 -11.30
N LYS A 13 29.45 -11.50 -11.33
CA LYS A 13 29.36 -12.76 -12.06
C LYS A 13 28.92 -12.46 -13.49
N ALA A 14 29.52 -13.16 -14.44
CA ALA A 14 29.04 -13.11 -15.82
C ALA A 14 27.60 -13.64 -15.87
N PRO A 15 26.66 -12.92 -16.50
CA PRO A 15 25.30 -13.38 -16.63
C PRO A 15 25.26 -14.67 -17.44
N GLN A 16 24.65 -15.70 -16.88
CA GLN A 16 24.36 -16.93 -17.61
C GLN A 16 22.91 -16.87 -18.07
N LEU A 17 22.70 -17.03 -19.39
CA LEU A 17 21.36 -17.12 -19.94
C LEU A 17 20.71 -18.43 -19.48
N ASP A 18 19.68 -18.29 -18.69
CA ASP A 18 18.83 -19.39 -18.22
C ASP A 18 17.39 -19.17 -18.70
N TRP A 19 16.93 -20.07 -19.56
CA TRP A 19 15.59 -19.98 -20.14
C TRP A 19 14.48 -20.04 -19.09
N GLU A 20 14.66 -20.77 -17.99
CA GLU A 20 13.68 -20.83 -16.92
C GLU A 20 13.55 -19.47 -16.21
N ASN A 21 14.68 -18.81 -15.93
CA ASN A 21 14.71 -17.46 -15.39
C ASN A 21 14.09 -16.44 -16.33
N ILE A 22 14.38 -16.53 -17.63
CA ILE A 22 13.80 -15.66 -18.65
C ILE A 22 12.27 -15.81 -18.68
N TRP A 23 11.75 -17.04 -18.78
CA TRP A 23 10.31 -17.28 -18.81
C TRP A 23 9.60 -16.85 -17.52
N SER A 24 10.20 -17.13 -16.37
CA SER A 24 9.63 -16.69 -15.09
C SER A 24 9.71 -15.18 -14.94
N GLY A 25 10.78 -14.54 -15.40
CA GLY A 25 10.94 -13.09 -15.44
C GLY A 25 9.91 -12.40 -16.34
N LEU A 26 9.70 -12.91 -17.55
CA LEU A 26 8.70 -12.39 -18.49
C LEU A 26 7.28 -12.53 -17.94
N ARG A 27 6.93 -13.65 -17.31
CA ARG A 27 5.62 -13.81 -16.64
C ARG A 27 5.41 -12.77 -15.55
N LEU A 28 6.44 -12.52 -14.73
CA LEU A 28 6.37 -11.52 -13.67
C LEU A 28 6.28 -10.09 -14.23
N LEU A 29 7.01 -9.80 -15.30
CA LEU A 29 6.94 -8.53 -16.04
C LEU A 29 5.52 -8.27 -16.56
N LEU A 30 4.92 -9.25 -17.26
CA LEU A 30 3.55 -9.15 -17.79
C LEU A 30 2.54 -8.99 -16.67
N TRP A 31 2.73 -9.69 -15.55
CA TRP A 31 1.89 -9.56 -14.36
C TRP A 31 1.96 -8.17 -13.75
N GLY A 32 3.17 -7.61 -13.61
CA GLY A 32 3.38 -6.24 -13.15
C GLY A 32 2.74 -5.21 -14.08
N LEU A 33 2.93 -5.38 -15.39
CA LEU A 33 2.33 -4.53 -16.41
C LEU A 33 0.79 -4.56 -16.36
N PHE A 34 0.21 -5.75 -16.17
CA PHE A 34 -1.23 -5.90 -16.00
C PHE A 34 -1.74 -5.11 -14.77
N LYS A 35 -1.10 -5.25 -13.61
CA LYS A 35 -1.47 -4.48 -12.41
C LYS A 35 -1.40 -2.97 -12.65
N LYS A 36 -0.36 -2.50 -13.33
CA LYS A 36 -0.17 -1.08 -13.62
C LYS A 36 -1.21 -0.57 -14.62
N VAL A 37 -1.23 -1.13 -15.83
CA VAL A 37 -1.99 -0.56 -16.96
C VAL A 37 -3.49 -0.89 -16.87
N VAL A 38 -3.82 -2.13 -16.49
CA VAL A 38 -5.23 -2.58 -16.51
C VAL A 38 -5.96 -2.24 -15.22
N ILE A 39 -5.25 -2.16 -14.08
CA ILE A 39 -5.88 -1.88 -12.79
C ILE A 39 -5.60 -0.44 -12.35
N ALA A 40 -4.36 -0.13 -12.00
CA ALA A 40 -4.03 1.14 -11.35
C ALA A 40 -4.38 2.36 -12.23
N ASP A 41 -3.99 2.34 -13.51
CA ASP A 41 -4.25 3.46 -14.42
C ASP A 41 -5.74 3.62 -14.74
N ARG A 42 -6.53 2.53 -14.74
CA ARG A 42 -7.97 2.62 -14.97
C ARG A 42 -8.73 3.17 -13.75
N ILE A 43 -8.38 2.72 -12.56
CA ILE A 43 -8.97 3.23 -11.32
C ILE A 43 -8.59 4.70 -11.10
N SER A 44 -7.42 5.14 -11.56
CA SER A 44 -6.92 6.50 -11.37
C SER A 44 -7.88 7.58 -11.87
N PHE A 45 -8.62 7.35 -12.95
CA PHE A 45 -9.59 8.32 -13.46
C PHE A 45 -10.64 8.67 -12.42
N TYR A 46 -11.22 7.66 -11.77
CA TYR A 46 -12.21 7.87 -10.73
C TYR A 46 -11.61 8.51 -9.48
N VAL A 47 -10.46 7.99 -9.03
CA VAL A 47 -9.75 8.52 -7.85
C VAL A 47 -9.39 9.99 -8.05
N ASN A 48 -8.87 10.35 -9.23
CA ASN A 48 -8.54 11.75 -9.54
C ASN A 48 -9.77 12.65 -9.48
N GLY A 49 -10.89 12.23 -10.08
CA GLY A 49 -12.15 12.97 -10.01
C GLY A 49 -12.58 13.24 -8.56
N VAL A 50 -12.64 12.19 -7.74
CA VAL A 50 -13.06 12.32 -6.32
C VAL A 50 -12.11 13.23 -5.52
N PHE A 51 -10.80 13.09 -5.70
CA PHE A 51 -9.83 13.89 -4.94
C PHE A 51 -9.72 15.33 -5.45
N GLU A 52 -9.87 15.58 -6.74
CA GLU A 52 -9.75 16.93 -7.31
C GLU A 52 -11.05 17.73 -7.19
N HIS A 53 -12.20 17.05 -7.18
CA HIS A 53 -13.54 17.66 -7.16
C HIS A 53 -14.42 17.06 -6.07
N THR A 54 -13.91 16.97 -4.84
CA THR A 54 -14.58 16.32 -3.69
C THR A 54 -16.00 16.86 -3.44
N SER A 55 -16.26 18.14 -3.72
CA SER A 55 -17.57 18.77 -3.56
C SER A 55 -18.67 18.21 -4.47
N ASP A 56 -18.29 17.62 -5.59
CA ASP A 56 -19.21 17.15 -6.64
C ASP A 56 -19.68 15.71 -6.40
N TYR A 57 -19.14 15.08 -5.35
CA TYR A 57 -19.42 13.68 -5.03
C TYR A 57 -20.17 13.52 -3.71
N TYR A 58 -21.08 12.54 -3.65
CA TYR A 58 -21.71 12.09 -2.43
C TYR A 58 -20.74 11.30 -1.55
N SER A 59 -21.02 11.24 -0.25
CA SER A 59 -20.13 10.57 0.72
C SER A 59 -19.84 9.10 0.39
N ALA A 60 -20.83 8.37 -0.13
CA ALA A 60 -20.66 6.99 -0.58
C ALA A 60 -19.64 6.88 -1.74
N GLN A 61 -19.71 7.81 -2.68
CA GLN A 61 -18.79 7.88 -3.82
C GLN A 61 -17.37 8.26 -3.35
N ILE A 62 -17.26 9.21 -2.41
CA ILE A 62 -15.97 9.57 -1.81
C ILE A 62 -15.36 8.38 -1.07
N ALA A 63 -16.15 7.63 -0.28
CA ALA A 63 -15.68 6.42 0.39
C ALA A 63 -15.17 5.37 -0.60
N LEU A 64 -15.85 5.21 -1.74
CA LEU A 64 -15.38 4.34 -2.83
C LEU A 64 -14.09 4.85 -3.47
N GLY A 65 -13.93 6.17 -3.62
CA GLY A 65 -12.69 6.79 -4.12
C GLY A 65 -11.50 6.52 -3.18
N VAL A 66 -11.71 6.63 -1.88
CA VAL A 66 -10.69 6.31 -0.85
C VAL A 66 -10.33 4.82 -0.87
N PHE A 67 -11.33 3.94 -1.00
CA PHE A 67 -11.12 2.50 -1.18
C PHE A 67 -10.31 2.22 -2.45
N PHE A 68 -10.69 2.79 -3.57
CA PHE A 68 -10.00 2.61 -4.84
C PHE A 68 -8.57 3.18 -4.84
N PHE A 69 -8.33 4.28 -4.16
CA PHE A 69 -6.96 4.79 -4.04
C PHE A 69 -6.03 3.79 -3.35
N THR A 70 -6.52 3.10 -2.30
CA THR A 70 -5.73 2.08 -1.61
C THR A 70 -5.35 0.92 -2.54
N ILE A 71 -6.27 0.52 -3.41
CA ILE A 71 -6.01 -0.51 -4.43
C ILE A 71 -5.08 0.03 -5.52
N GLN A 72 -5.33 1.25 -5.98
CA GLN A 72 -4.52 1.91 -7.00
C GLN A 72 -3.05 1.99 -6.61
N ILE A 73 -2.73 2.55 -5.45
CA ILE A 73 -1.35 2.72 -4.99
C ILE A 73 -0.65 1.36 -4.80
N TYR A 74 -1.40 0.34 -4.33
CA TYR A 74 -0.87 -1.02 -4.23
C TYR A 74 -0.57 -1.61 -5.61
N CYS A 75 -1.50 -1.55 -6.55
CA CYS A 75 -1.33 -2.13 -7.88
C CYS A 75 -0.28 -1.38 -8.70
N ASP A 76 -0.22 -0.05 -8.58
CA ASP A 76 0.77 0.79 -9.24
C ASP A 76 2.18 0.42 -8.78
N PHE A 77 2.43 0.48 -7.50
CA PHE A 77 3.77 0.26 -6.96
C PHE A 77 4.18 -1.23 -6.94
N SER A 78 3.26 -2.15 -6.62
CA SER A 78 3.57 -3.58 -6.72
C SER A 78 3.76 -4.02 -8.18
N GLY A 79 3.02 -3.41 -9.12
CA GLY A 79 3.20 -3.62 -10.54
C GLY A 79 4.58 -3.19 -11.02
N TYR A 80 4.98 -1.96 -10.67
CA TYR A 80 6.34 -1.47 -10.93
C TYR A 80 7.42 -2.39 -10.34
N SER A 81 7.24 -2.79 -9.08
CA SER A 81 8.19 -3.68 -8.40
C SER A 81 8.31 -5.05 -9.08
N ASP A 82 7.17 -5.65 -9.47
CA ASP A 82 7.18 -6.94 -10.16
C ASP A 82 7.81 -6.84 -11.56
N MET A 83 7.57 -5.73 -12.28
CA MET A 83 8.26 -5.48 -13.55
C MET A 83 9.79 -5.37 -13.37
N ALA A 84 10.24 -4.64 -12.36
CA ALA A 84 11.67 -4.51 -12.06
C ALA A 84 12.31 -5.85 -11.70
N VAL A 85 11.67 -6.64 -10.83
CA VAL A 85 12.14 -7.99 -10.47
C VAL A 85 12.11 -8.93 -11.70
N GLY A 86 11.06 -8.85 -12.52
CA GLY A 86 10.92 -9.66 -13.73
C GLY A 86 12.04 -9.39 -14.74
N ILE A 87 12.33 -8.12 -15.01
CA ILE A 87 13.41 -7.71 -15.92
C ILE A 87 14.77 -8.17 -15.37
N SER A 88 15.05 -7.89 -14.10
CA SER A 88 16.34 -8.27 -13.49
C SER A 88 16.56 -9.78 -13.53
N LYS A 89 15.50 -10.57 -13.34
CA LYS A 89 15.55 -12.03 -13.43
C LYS A 89 15.93 -12.54 -14.82
N CYS A 90 15.48 -11.85 -15.89
CA CYS A 90 15.90 -12.15 -17.25
C CYS A 90 17.41 -11.98 -17.45
N PHE A 91 18.06 -11.13 -16.65
CA PHE A 91 19.51 -10.94 -16.66
C PHE A 91 20.23 -11.80 -15.61
N GLY A 92 19.55 -12.75 -14.96
CA GLY A 92 20.13 -13.59 -13.92
C GLY A 92 20.43 -12.85 -12.62
N ILE A 93 19.74 -11.73 -12.35
CA ILE A 93 19.88 -10.93 -11.14
C ILE A 93 18.63 -11.11 -10.29
N ASP A 94 18.80 -11.62 -9.08
CA ASP A 94 17.72 -11.78 -8.11
C ASP A 94 17.57 -10.52 -7.25
N LEU A 95 16.48 -9.78 -7.47
CA LEU A 95 16.07 -8.68 -6.62
C LEU A 95 15.04 -9.14 -5.59
N MET A 96 14.99 -8.44 -4.45
CA MET A 96 13.99 -8.73 -3.42
C MET A 96 12.60 -8.27 -3.81
N PHE A 97 11.59 -9.05 -3.42
CA PHE A 97 10.20 -8.63 -3.57
C PHE A 97 9.85 -7.56 -2.56
N ASN A 98 9.14 -6.53 -3.02
CA ASN A 98 8.72 -5.41 -2.18
C ASN A 98 7.33 -5.60 -1.54
N PHE A 99 6.55 -6.54 -2.01
CA PHE A 99 5.20 -6.78 -1.53
C PHE A 99 4.94 -8.25 -1.27
N ASN A 100 4.27 -8.54 -0.13
CA ASN A 100 3.82 -9.87 0.23
C ASN A 100 2.37 -9.83 0.74
N ARG A 101 1.40 -9.73 -0.18
CA ARG A 101 -0.04 -9.74 0.13
C ARG A 101 -0.43 -8.73 1.23
N PRO A 102 -0.05 -7.44 1.12
CA PRO A 102 -0.24 -6.46 2.20
C PRO A 102 -1.72 -6.19 2.50
N LEU A 103 -2.61 -6.32 1.51
CA LEU A 103 -4.05 -6.10 1.69
C LEU A 103 -4.72 -7.17 2.57
N LEU A 104 -4.04 -8.31 2.82
CA LEU A 104 -4.47 -9.35 3.75
C LEU A 104 -3.85 -9.22 5.15
N ALA A 105 -3.19 -8.12 5.43
CA ALA A 105 -2.62 -7.86 6.74
C ALA A 105 -3.69 -7.74 7.82
N ARG A 106 -3.47 -8.38 8.97
CA ARG A 106 -4.42 -8.42 10.09
C ARG A 106 -4.23 -7.29 11.10
N ASN A 107 -3.19 -6.49 10.95
CA ASN A 107 -2.89 -5.32 11.76
C ASN A 107 -1.88 -4.43 11.03
N ILE A 108 -1.73 -3.19 11.51
CA ILE A 108 -0.86 -2.19 10.88
C ILE A 108 0.63 -2.59 10.87
N LYS A 109 1.11 -3.32 11.88
CA LYS A 109 2.49 -3.82 11.93
C LYS A 109 2.72 -4.92 10.89
N ASP A 110 1.76 -5.83 10.75
CA ASP A 110 1.76 -6.89 9.73
C ASP A 110 1.72 -6.27 8.31
N LEU A 111 0.92 -5.20 8.12
CA LEU A 111 0.89 -4.47 6.84
C LEU A 111 2.29 -3.98 6.46
N TRP A 112 2.97 -3.26 7.33
CA TRP A 112 4.28 -2.68 7.02
C TRP A 112 5.39 -3.72 6.86
N SER A 113 5.25 -4.91 7.43
CA SER A 113 6.16 -6.03 7.16
C SER A 113 5.96 -6.65 5.77
N ARG A 114 4.84 -6.32 5.09
CA ARG A 114 4.44 -6.83 3.77
C ARG A 114 4.41 -5.77 2.68
N TRP A 115 4.52 -4.50 3.03
CA TRP A 115 4.47 -3.33 2.15
C TRP A 115 5.84 -2.68 2.05
N HIS A 116 6.33 -2.43 0.82
CA HIS A 116 7.62 -1.80 0.53
C HIS A 116 8.75 -2.38 1.40
N ILE A 117 8.88 -3.71 1.37
CA ILE A 117 9.72 -4.52 2.27
C ILE A 117 11.17 -4.03 2.27
N SER A 118 11.70 -3.66 1.11
CA SER A 118 13.08 -3.16 1.00
C SER A 118 13.31 -1.86 1.78
N LEU A 119 12.38 -0.90 1.67
CA LEU A 119 12.46 0.35 2.42
C LEU A 119 12.28 0.11 3.93
N TYR A 120 11.34 -0.75 4.31
CA TYR A 120 11.12 -1.12 5.69
C TYR A 120 12.37 -1.75 6.30
N GLN A 121 13.02 -2.68 5.60
CA GLN A 121 14.28 -3.29 6.04
C GLN A 121 15.42 -2.28 6.13
N TRP A 122 15.49 -1.33 5.18
CA TRP A 122 16.47 -0.25 5.20
C TRP A 122 16.32 0.62 6.46
N PHE A 123 15.10 1.06 6.79
CA PHE A 123 14.85 1.83 8.01
C PHE A 123 15.22 1.04 9.28
N ILE A 124 14.90 -0.25 9.33
CA ILE A 124 15.27 -1.11 10.47
C ILE A 124 16.79 -1.20 10.60
N GLN A 125 17.49 -1.45 9.52
CA GLN A 125 18.94 -1.68 9.53
C GLN A 125 19.75 -0.40 9.81
N TYR A 126 19.36 0.72 9.19
CA TYR A 126 20.15 1.95 9.22
C TYR A 126 19.69 2.99 10.22
N ILE A 127 18.47 2.89 10.74
CA ILE A 127 17.95 3.84 11.72
C ILE A 127 17.58 3.12 13.03
N TYR A 128 16.69 2.11 12.99
CA TYR A 128 16.15 1.50 14.20
C TYR A 128 17.21 0.78 15.04
N ILE A 129 17.99 -0.09 14.41
CA ILE A 129 19.02 -0.89 15.11
C ILE A 129 20.14 0.00 15.66
N PRO A 130 20.73 0.96 14.90
CA PRO A 130 21.78 1.85 15.41
C PRO A 130 21.34 2.69 16.61
N LEU A 131 20.07 3.11 16.65
CA LEU A 131 19.50 3.85 17.80
C LEU A 131 19.23 2.97 19.02
N GLY A 132 19.48 1.66 18.93
CA GLY A 132 19.29 0.70 20.01
C GLY A 132 17.99 -0.11 19.95
N GLY A 133 17.14 0.13 18.95
CA GLY A 133 15.90 -0.63 18.72
C GLY A 133 14.98 -0.62 19.92
N SER A 134 14.53 -1.81 20.34
CA SER A 134 13.70 -2.01 21.54
C SER A 134 14.51 -2.32 22.82
N ARG A 135 15.87 -2.41 22.72
CA ARG A 135 16.72 -2.86 23.84
C ARG A 135 16.86 -1.84 24.95
N LYS A 136 16.67 -0.55 24.66
CA LYS A 136 16.81 0.57 25.60
C LYS A 136 15.49 0.94 26.31
N GLY A 137 14.53 0.03 26.36
CA GLY A 137 13.25 0.22 27.02
C GLY A 137 12.13 0.74 26.09
N VAL A 138 10.92 0.83 26.66
CA VAL A 138 9.69 1.14 25.90
C VAL A 138 9.72 2.57 25.36
N ALA A 139 10.18 3.53 26.15
CA ALA A 139 10.24 4.94 25.71
C ALA A 139 11.12 5.11 24.48
N MET A 140 12.31 4.51 24.47
CA MET A 140 13.21 4.55 23.33
C MET A 140 12.64 3.81 22.12
N MET A 141 11.97 2.68 22.35
CA MET A 141 11.25 1.97 21.27
C MET A 141 10.19 2.86 20.62
N CYS A 142 9.38 3.56 21.43
CA CYS A 142 8.36 4.47 20.91
C CYS A 142 8.99 5.62 20.11
N PHE A 143 10.03 6.24 20.64
CA PHE A 143 10.76 7.29 19.93
C PHE A 143 11.32 6.80 18.60
N ASN A 144 11.98 5.65 18.56
CA ASN A 144 12.57 5.08 17.36
C ASN A 144 11.51 4.77 16.28
N VAL A 145 10.35 4.24 16.67
CA VAL A 145 9.25 3.98 15.74
C VAL A 145 8.71 5.28 15.15
N LEU A 146 8.42 6.28 15.99
CA LEU A 146 7.94 7.59 15.51
C LEU A 146 8.95 8.28 14.61
N LEU A 147 10.24 8.24 14.97
CA LEU A 147 11.32 8.81 14.16
C LEU A 147 11.39 8.16 12.77
N ILE A 148 11.33 6.82 12.70
CA ILE A 148 11.33 6.12 11.40
C ILE A 148 10.17 6.57 10.53
N PHE A 149 8.97 6.64 11.08
CA PHE A 149 7.79 7.02 10.31
C PHE A 149 7.76 8.51 9.98
N PHE A 150 8.31 9.37 10.85
CA PHE A 150 8.56 10.79 10.55
C PHE A 150 9.52 10.93 9.36
N VAL A 151 10.66 10.24 9.40
CA VAL A 151 11.65 10.25 8.30
C VAL A 151 11.04 9.65 7.03
N SER A 152 10.24 8.60 7.14
CA SER A 152 9.50 8.01 6.01
C SER A 152 8.55 9.03 5.37
N GLY A 153 7.83 9.81 6.19
CA GLY A 153 6.96 10.88 5.70
C GLY A 153 7.76 11.95 4.93
N LEU A 154 8.85 12.43 5.49
CA LEU A 154 9.74 13.41 4.83
C LEU A 154 10.35 12.86 3.53
N TRP A 155 10.67 11.57 3.49
CA TRP A 155 11.22 10.92 2.31
C TRP A 155 10.22 10.88 1.15
N HIS A 156 8.92 10.78 1.45
CA HIS A 156 7.86 10.80 0.44
C HIS A 156 7.54 12.21 -0.09
N GLY A 157 7.86 13.26 0.67
CA GLY A 157 7.65 14.63 0.23
C GLY A 157 7.76 15.65 1.37
N ALA A 158 8.04 16.90 1.03
CA ALA A 158 8.19 18.00 1.98
C ALA A 158 6.84 18.56 2.49
N GLY A 159 5.71 18.06 2.00
CA GLY A 159 4.37 18.49 2.41
C GLY A 159 4.01 18.00 3.81
N PHE A 160 3.33 18.85 4.57
CA PHE A 160 2.92 18.56 5.94
C PHE A 160 1.97 17.32 6.03
N ASN A 161 1.19 17.07 4.98
CA ASN A 161 0.36 15.89 4.81
C ASN A 161 1.17 14.58 4.83
N PHE A 162 2.38 14.54 4.24
CA PHE A 162 3.25 13.36 4.30
C PHE A 162 3.82 13.13 5.70
N ILE A 163 4.18 14.21 6.41
CA ILE A 163 4.64 14.12 7.81
C ILE A 163 3.51 13.53 8.69
N LEU A 164 2.29 14.05 8.55
CA LEU A 164 1.14 13.53 9.28
C LEU A 164 0.83 12.08 8.92
N TRP A 165 0.89 11.74 7.63
CA TRP A 165 0.75 10.36 7.16
C TRP A 165 1.75 9.43 7.85
N GLY A 166 3.02 9.82 7.90
CA GLY A 166 4.05 9.04 8.56
C GLY A 166 3.78 8.90 10.05
N LEU A 167 3.59 10.01 10.77
CA LEU A 167 3.35 9.99 12.21
C LEU A 167 2.13 9.17 12.61
N LEU A 168 1.02 9.25 11.86
CA LEU A 168 -0.17 8.43 12.12
C LEU A 168 0.13 6.94 11.98
N ASN A 169 0.85 6.52 10.94
CA ASN A 169 1.29 5.14 10.82
C ASN A 169 2.12 4.68 12.02
N GLY A 170 3.08 5.51 12.45
CA GLY A 170 3.89 5.25 13.63
C GLY A 170 3.05 5.11 14.91
N ILE A 171 2.09 6.01 15.12
CA ILE A 171 1.17 5.99 16.27
C ILE A 171 0.33 4.70 16.27
N PHE A 172 -0.28 4.33 15.14
CA PHE A 172 -1.09 3.12 15.07
C PHE A 172 -0.27 1.84 15.30
N ILE A 173 0.99 1.79 14.84
CA ILE A 173 1.90 0.68 15.14
C ILE A 173 2.19 0.61 16.65
N LEU A 174 2.47 1.75 17.29
CA LEU A 174 2.72 1.81 18.72
C LEU A 174 1.50 1.42 19.52
N LEU A 175 0.32 1.92 19.19
CA LEU A 175 -0.93 1.52 19.83
C LEU A 175 -1.13 0.01 19.76
N TYR A 176 -0.96 -0.58 18.57
CA TYR A 176 -1.04 -2.02 18.40
C TYR A 176 -0.01 -2.78 19.26
N GLN A 177 1.25 -2.31 19.29
CA GLN A 177 2.31 -2.96 20.07
C GLN A 177 2.09 -2.85 21.57
N LEU A 178 1.63 -1.69 22.06
CA LEU A 178 1.36 -1.47 23.47
C LEU A 178 0.14 -2.27 23.94
N VAL A 179 -0.94 -2.28 23.16
CA VAL A 179 -2.14 -3.10 23.43
C VAL A 179 -1.76 -4.58 23.54
N ASN A 180 -0.99 -5.10 22.56
CA ASN A 180 -0.56 -6.49 22.63
C ASN A 180 0.37 -6.80 23.80
N LYS A 181 1.21 -5.86 24.19
CA LYS A 181 2.14 -6.06 25.31
C LYS A 181 1.45 -6.07 26.67
N PHE A 182 0.44 -5.21 26.87
CA PHE A 182 -0.16 -4.98 28.18
C PHE A 182 -1.55 -5.58 28.37
N ILE A 183 -2.29 -5.85 27.29
CA ILE A 183 -3.71 -6.22 27.38
C ILE A 183 -3.97 -7.63 26.83
N VAL A 184 -3.24 -8.06 25.79
CA VAL A 184 -3.58 -9.28 25.06
C VAL A 184 -2.66 -10.43 25.41
N THR A 185 -3.24 -11.52 25.90
CA THR A 185 -2.60 -12.83 26.01
C THR A 185 -2.74 -13.55 24.67
N ASN A 186 -1.71 -13.62 23.86
CA ASN A 186 -1.41 -14.51 22.72
C ASN A 186 -2.57 -15.14 21.89
N ARG A 187 -3.83 -14.73 22.03
CA ARG A 187 -4.97 -15.22 21.26
C ARG A 187 -5.51 -14.13 20.34
N PRO A 188 -5.88 -14.46 19.09
CA PRO A 188 -6.52 -13.50 18.22
C PRO A 188 -7.87 -13.08 18.81
N ILE A 189 -8.05 -11.78 19.05
CA ILE A 189 -9.27 -11.21 19.66
C ILE A 189 -10.46 -11.30 18.68
N MET A 190 -10.17 -11.28 17.37
CA MET A 190 -11.19 -11.20 16.31
C MET A 190 -10.91 -12.19 15.18
N PRO A 191 -11.95 -12.64 14.47
CA PRO A 191 -11.80 -13.39 13.24
C PRO A 191 -10.90 -12.67 12.22
N ALA A 192 -10.14 -13.44 11.44
CA ALA A 192 -9.16 -12.89 10.51
C ALA A 192 -9.74 -11.88 9.51
N PHE A 193 -10.92 -12.15 8.97
CA PHE A 193 -11.57 -11.27 7.99
C PHE A 193 -11.95 -9.90 8.58
N ILE A 194 -12.38 -9.86 9.84
CA ILE A 194 -12.69 -8.60 10.55
C ILE A 194 -11.40 -7.81 10.77
N SER A 195 -10.35 -8.47 11.25
CA SER A 195 -9.04 -7.82 11.45
C SER A 195 -8.48 -7.25 10.15
N ILE A 196 -8.60 -7.98 9.03
CA ILE A 196 -8.21 -7.53 7.70
C ILE A 196 -9.04 -6.30 7.28
N ALA A 197 -10.36 -6.36 7.42
CA ALA A 197 -11.25 -5.26 7.02
C ALA A 197 -10.96 -3.97 7.84
N ILE A 198 -10.76 -4.09 9.16
CA ILE A 198 -10.41 -2.96 10.01
C ILE A 198 -9.04 -2.39 9.63
N THR A 199 -8.04 -3.25 9.43
CA THR A 199 -6.69 -2.82 9.04
C THR A 199 -6.72 -2.09 7.70
N PHE A 200 -7.44 -2.65 6.72
CA PHE A 200 -7.62 -2.02 5.42
C PHE A 200 -8.31 -0.66 5.55
N GLY A 201 -9.40 -0.56 6.31
CA GLY A 201 -10.14 0.70 6.52
C GLY A 201 -9.27 1.79 7.17
N VAL A 202 -8.53 1.44 8.23
CA VAL A 202 -7.60 2.37 8.89
C VAL A 202 -6.53 2.86 7.91
N VAL A 203 -5.93 1.96 7.15
CA VAL A 203 -4.88 2.29 6.18
C VAL A 203 -5.44 3.13 5.03
N ALA A 204 -6.64 2.82 4.53
CA ALA A 204 -7.30 3.59 3.50
C ALA A 204 -7.55 5.04 3.95
N LEU A 205 -8.00 5.24 5.19
CA LEU A 205 -8.16 6.57 5.76
C LEU A 205 -6.81 7.31 5.90
N ILE A 206 -5.76 6.64 6.36
CA ILE A 206 -4.42 7.26 6.46
C ILE A 206 -3.87 7.61 5.07
N PHE A 207 -4.14 6.80 4.05
CA PHE A 207 -3.72 7.08 2.68
C PHE A 207 -4.42 8.30 2.04
N VAL A 208 -5.52 8.80 2.59
CA VAL A 208 -6.10 10.09 2.17
C VAL A 208 -5.07 11.21 2.31
N LEU A 209 -4.32 11.26 3.40
CA LEU A 209 -3.24 12.23 3.59
C LEU A 209 -2.14 12.08 2.53
N PHE A 210 -1.78 10.85 2.20
CA PHE A 210 -0.74 10.57 1.22
C PHE A 210 -1.13 11.03 -0.19
N ARG A 211 -2.41 10.90 -0.56
CA ARG A 211 -2.92 11.29 -1.89
C ARG A 211 -3.19 12.78 -2.02
N SER A 212 -3.56 13.43 -0.94
CA SER A 212 -3.96 14.82 -0.95
C SER A 212 -2.77 15.74 -1.27
N LYS A 213 -2.98 16.71 -2.14
CA LYS A 213 -1.98 17.73 -2.48
C LYS A 213 -1.75 18.67 -1.29
N GLU A 214 -2.84 18.99 -0.56
CA GLU A 214 -2.85 19.89 0.59
C GLU A 214 -3.69 19.30 1.72
N LEU A 215 -3.45 19.79 2.94
CA LEU A 215 -4.20 19.33 4.12
C LEU A 215 -5.68 19.67 4.07
N SER A 216 -6.02 20.83 3.46
CA SER A 216 -7.41 21.26 3.21
C SER A 216 -8.20 20.24 2.41
N GLN A 217 -7.59 19.62 1.39
CA GLN A 217 -8.21 18.57 0.58
C GLN A 217 -8.49 17.31 1.42
N ALA A 218 -7.53 16.90 2.25
CA ALA A 218 -7.73 15.76 3.16
C ALA A 218 -8.86 16.05 4.16
N GLN A 219 -8.92 17.28 4.71
CA GLN A 219 -9.99 17.70 5.62
C GLN A 219 -11.36 17.65 4.95
N ALA A 220 -11.50 18.10 3.70
CA ALA A 220 -12.73 18.04 2.95
C ALA A 220 -13.23 16.60 2.79
N ILE A 221 -12.34 15.66 2.44
CA ILE A 221 -12.65 14.23 2.33
C ILE A 221 -13.09 13.66 3.68
N TYR A 222 -12.32 13.89 4.76
CA TYR A 222 -12.70 13.41 6.09
C TYR A 222 -14.03 14.00 6.57
N SER A 223 -14.26 15.32 6.36
CA SER A 223 -15.53 15.96 6.69
C SER A 223 -16.70 15.31 5.95
N SER A 224 -16.54 15.02 4.67
CA SER A 224 -17.57 14.36 3.87
C SER A 224 -17.85 12.93 4.33
N LEU A 225 -16.85 12.21 4.80
CA LEU A 225 -17.03 10.86 5.35
C LEU A 225 -17.69 10.86 6.73
N LEU A 226 -17.41 11.87 7.58
CA LEU A 226 -17.97 12.00 8.91
C LEU A 226 -19.40 12.55 8.89
N HIS A 227 -19.67 13.55 8.05
CA HIS A 227 -20.98 14.19 7.91
C HIS A 227 -21.66 13.65 6.65
N PHE A 228 -22.06 12.39 6.68
CA PHE A 228 -22.58 11.68 5.53
C PHE A 228 -23.66 12.48 4.77
N LYS A 229 -23.38 12.84 3.52
CA LYS A 229 -24.24 13.64 2.66
C LYS A 229 -24.70 12.83 1.44
N GLY A 230 -25.96 12.97 1.10
CA GLY A 230 -26.55 12.38 -0.10
C GLY A 230 -26.98 10.92 0.07
N PRO A 231 -27.55 10.33 -0.98
CA PRO A 231 -28.02 8.96 -0.97
C PRO A 231 -26.86 7.95 -0.96
N LEU A 232 -27.13 6.77 -0.40
CA LEU A 232 -26.28 5.58 -0.54
C LEU A 232 -26.43 5.01 -1.97
N THR A 233 -26.06 5.81 -2.97
CA THR A 233 -26.11 5.39 -4.36
C THR A 233 -24.74 5.47 -5.02
N PHE A 234 -24.47 4.50 -5.85
CA PHE A 234 -23.33 4.49 -6.76
C PHE A 234 -23.77 4.79 -8.20
N ALA A 235 -25.04 5.21 -8.40
CA ALA A 235 -25.52 5.62 -9.72
C ALA A 235 -24.71 6.84 -10.20
N GLY A 236 -24.32 6.86 -11.45
CA GLY A 236 -23.48 7.91 -12.02
C GLY A 236 -21.98 7.84 -11.63
N THR A 237 -21.63 7.02 -10.64
CA THR A 237 -20.24 6.90 -10.15
C THR A 237 -19.25 6.47 -11.26
N PHE A 238 -19.73 5.68 -12.19
CA PHE A 238 -18.94 5.05 -13.24
C PHE A 238 -19.09 5.71 -14.61
N ASP A 239 -19.95 6.71 -14.75
CA ASP A 239 -20.22 7.41 -16.03
C ASP A 239 -18.98 8.17 -16.54
N HIS A 240 -18.07 8.52 -15.63
CA HIS A 240 -16.78 9.17 -15.92
C HIS A 240 -15.63 8.21 -16.20
N LEU A 241 -15.85 6.89 -16.08
CA LEU A 241 -14.83 5.92 -16.46
C LEU A 241 -14.78 5.78 -18.00
N PRO A 242 -13.58 5.57 -18.57
CA PRO A 242 -13.39 5.54 -20.03
C PRO A 242 -14.15 4.44 -20.78
N PHE A 243 -14.97 3.66 -20.08
CA PHE A 243 -15.76 2.56 -20.65
C PHE A 243 -17.27 2.88 -20.81
N GLY A 244 -17.71 4.08 -20.45
CA GLY A 244 -18.99 4.70 -20.86
C GLY A 244 -20.30 3.95 -20.60
N ASN A 245 -20.28 2.76 -20.00
CA ASN A 245 -21.48 1.94 -19.74
C ASN A 245 -21.44 1.37 -18.32
N MET A 246 -22.39 1.77 -17.48
CA MET A 246 -22.47 1.39 -16.07
C MET A 246 -22.34 -0.12 -15.85
N ASN A 247 -22.90 -0.95 -16.73
CA ASN A 247 -22.83 -2.41 -16.63
C ASN A 247 -21.42 -2.95 -16.89
N LEU A 248 -20.69 -2.37 -17.84
CA LEU A 248 -19.32 -2.77 -18.16
C LEU A 248 -18.36 -2.35 -17.04
N SER A 249 -18.55 -1.15 -16.46
CA SER A 249 -17.76 -0.66 -15.34
C SER A 249 -17.98 -1.50 -14.08
N PHE A 250 -19.22 -1.95 -13.83
CA PHE A 250 -19.54 -2.83 -12.70
C PHE A 250 -18.94 -4.23 -12.87
N VAL A 251 -19.02 -4.81 -14.07
CA VAL A 251 -18.35 -6.07 -14.41
C VAL A 251 -16.83 -5.95 -14.25
N PHE A 252 -16.25 -4.87 -14.75
CA PHE A 252 -14.83 -4.59 -14.56
C PHE A 252 -14.43 -4.49 -13.08
N LEU A 253 -15.24 -3.82 -12.26
CA LEU A 253 -15.03 -3.73 -10.81
C LEU A 253 -15.07 -5.12 -10.15
N ILE A 254 -16.05 -5.96 -10.50
CA ILE A 254 -16.15 -7.33 -9.98
C ILE A 254 -14.93 -8.15 -10.41
N LEU A 255 -14.55 -8.10 -11.68
CA LEU A 255 -13.37 -8.79 -12.18
C LEU A 255 -12.09 -8.30 -11.51
N LEU A 256 -12.01 -6.99 -11.25
CA LEU A 256 -10.90 -6.38 -10.49
C LEU A 256 -10.85 -6.89 -9.06
N LEU A 257 -11.98 -6.95 -8.36
CA LEU A 257 -12.05 -7.47 -6.98
C LEU A 257 -11.73 -8.96 -6.94
N MET A 258 -12.27 -9.76 -7.85
CA MET A 258 -11.94 -11.19 -7.97
C MET A 258 -10.45 -11.37 -8.29
N PHE A 259 -9.91 -10.57 -9.19
CA PHE A 259 -8.49 -10.56 -9.52
C PHE A 259 -7.62 -10.21 -8.31
N LEU A 260 -7.95 -9.17 -7.55
CA LEU A 260 -7.22 -8.80 -6.34
C LEU A 260 -7.25 -9.92 -5.29
N LEU A 261 -8.38 -10.59 -5.15
CA LEU A 261 -8.50 -11.78 -4.29
C LEU A 261 -7.57 -12.90 -4.78
N VAL A 262 -7.60 -13.23 -6.06
CA VAL A 262 -6.75 -14.27 -6.67
C VAL A 262 -5.27 -13.87 -6.59
N ALA A 263 -4.92 -12.63 -6.92
CA ALA A 263 -3.55 -12.14 -6.87
C ALA A 263 -2.96 -12.16 -5.46
N ASN A 264 -3.79 -11.96 -4.45
CA ASN A 264 -3.37 -12.05 -3.05
C ASN A 264 -3.31 -13.50 -2.53
N VAL A 265 -4.00 -14.44 -3.18
CA VAL A 265 -4.06 -15.86 -2.76
C VAL A 265 -3.10 -16.75 -3.56
N ALA A 266 -2.76 -16.39 -4.80
CA ALA A 266 -1.86 -17.19 -5.63
C ALA A 266 -0.50 -17.43 -4.96
N PRO A 267 0.00 -18.66 -4.89
CA PRO A 267 1.34 -18.95 -4.41
C PRO A 267 2.36 -18.31 -5.36
N ARG A 268 3.39 -17.70 -4.81
CA ARG A 268 4.55 -17.19 -5.57
C ARG A 268 5.48 -18.31 -5.96
#